data_e051dcb6a93100470b6b12c905e67422
#
_entry.id   e051dcb6a93100470b6b12c905e67422
#
_cell.length_a   1.000
_cell.length_b   1.000
_cell.length_c   1.000
_cell.angle_alpha   90.00
_cell.angle_beta   90.00
_cell.angle_gamma   90.00
#
_symmetry.space_group_name_H-M   'P 1'
#
loop_
_entity.id
_entity.type
_entity.pdbx_description
1 polymer ?
#
loop_
_entity_poly.entity_id
_entity_poly.type
_entity_poly.pdbx_seq_one_letter_code
_entity_poly.pdbx_strand_id
1 'polypeptide(L)'
;MSTQTGSAPTRREQILREAARLFAERGFHGVGVDEIGAAVGISGPGLYRHFAGKDAMLAELLVGISERLHEGGRMRLRESAAAGLSPEAALDALIAGHIDFALDDRALITLHDRELDRLRESDRKQVRKLQRQYVELWVDAVRAIYPQLTSLEARVAVHTVFGLLNSTPHLSGSSALPDRETTAALLHRLARGALAAAPGSAESSTESGHGGGRSGAGSVGTTAGTSSGQRD
;
A
#
# COMPACT_ATOMS: atom_id res chain seq x y z
N MET A 1 20.63 7.61 21.09
CA MET A 1 21.07 8.59 20.07
C MET A 1 22.19 7.94 19.26
N SER A 2 21.84 7.19 18.23
CA SER A 2 22.83 6.63 17.30
C SER A 2 22.70 7.41 16.00
N THR A 3 23.62 8.36 15.81
CA THR A 3 23.83 9.07 14.55
C THR A 3 24.31 8.05 13.53
N GLN A 4 23.43 7.62 12.63
CA GLN A 4 23.86 6.98 11.38
C GLN A 4 24.69 8.03 10.63
N THR A 5 25.99 7.86 10.61
CA THR A 5 26.92 8.54 9.72
C THR A 5 26.59 8.06 8.31
N GLY A 6 25.71 8.78 7.63
CA GLY A 6 25.38 8.54 6.23
C GLY A 6 26.62 8.76 5.39
N SER A 7 27.24 7.69 4.92
CA SER A 7 28.25 7.74 3.86
C SER A 7 27.67 8.52 2.68
N ALA A 8 28.47 9.38 2.05
CA ALA A 8 28.05 10.08 0.84
C ALA A 8 27.55 9.06 -0.21
N PRO A 9 26.44 9.35 -0.92
CA PRO A 9 25.87 8.40 -1.86
C PRO A 9 26.90 8.02 -2.93
N THR A 10 27.01 6.74 -3.20
CA THR A 10 27.88 6.22 -4.26
C THR A 10 27.45 6.79 -5.62
N ARG A 11 28.37 6.77 -6.59
CA ARG A 11 28.03 7.19 -7.96
C ARG A 11 26.88 6.36 -8.54
N ARG A 12 26.82 5.08 -8.25
CA ARG A 12 25.74 4.19 -8.68
C ARG A 12 24.38 4.62 -8.10
N GLU A 13 24.32 4.95 -6.82
CA GLU A 13 23.10 5.46 -6.17
C GLU A 13 22.68 6.84 -6.71
N GLN A 14 23.63 7.72 -7.02
CA GLN A 14 23.34 9.00 -7.65
C GLN A 14 22.70 8.80 -9.02
N ILE A 15 23.24 7.91 -9.85
CA ILE A 15 22.68 7.55 -11.16
C ILE A 15 21.25 7.02 -11.02
N LEU A 16 21.01 6.08 -10.12
CA LEU A 16 19.69 5.50 -9.90
C LEU A 16 18.68 6.54 -9.42
N ARG A 17 19.08 7.43 -8.52
CA ARG A 17 18.21 8.52 -8.04
C ARG A 17 17.77 9.45 -9.18
N GLU A 18 18.72 9.89 -10.01
CA GLU A 18 18.40 10.76 -11.16
C GLU A 18 17.60 10.02 -12.23
N ALA A 19 17.91 8.75 -12.49
CA ALA A 19 17.14 7.92 -13.41
C ALA A 19 15.69 7.77 -12.93
N ALA A 20 15.47 7.52 -11.64
CA ALA A 20 14.12 7.42 -11.06
C ALA A 20 13.34 8.72 -11.23
N ARG A 21 13.96 9.86 -10.94
CA ARG A 21 13.35 11.19 -11.11
C ARG A 21 12.95 11.44 -12.57
N LEU A 22 13.90 11.29 -13.49
CA LEU A 22 13.67 11.53 -14.91
C LEU A 22 12.60 10.60 -15.50
N PHE A 23 12.66 9.31 -15.20
CA PHE A 23 11.66 8.35 -15.66
C PHE A 23 10.25 8.66 -15.11
N ALA A 24 10.14 9.06 -13.84
CA ALA A 24 8.85 9.41 -13.25
C ALA A 24 8.25 10.70 -13.87
N GLU A 25 9.09 11.70 -14.15
CA GLU A 25 8.67 12.99 -14.71
C GLU A 25 8.31 12.90 -16.20
N ARG A 26 9.10 12.17 -16.98
CA ARG A 26 9.06 12.21 -18.46
C ARG A 26 8.70 10.87 -19.10
N GLY A 27 8.48 9.85 -18.29
CA GLY A 27 8.26 8.48 -18.75
C GLY A 27 9.55 7.77 -19.18
N PHE A 28 9.56 6.47 -19.09
CA PHE A 28 10.75 5.65 -19.39
C PHE A 28 11.29 5.84 -20.82
N HIS A 29 10.41 5.95 -21.81
CA HIS A 29 10.80 6.15 -23.21
C HIS A 29 11.32 7.55 -23.52
N GLY A 30 10.83 8.55 -22.80
CA GLY A 30 11.17 9.95 -22.99
C GLY A 30 12.56 10.35 -22.49
N VAL A 31 13.31 9.41 -21.87
CA VAL A 31 14.62 9.70 -21.24
C VAL A 31 15.71 8.88 -21.92
N GLY A 32 16.77 9.58 -22.37
CA GLY A 32 17.98 8.96 -22.94
C GLY A 32 19.03 8.65 -21.87
N VAL A 33 19.91 7.69 -22.18
CA VAL A 33 21.07 7.32 -21.33
C VAL A 33 22.02 8.49 -21.15
N ASP A 34 22.27 9.27 -22.23
CA ASP A 34 23.16 10.44 -22.20
C ASP A 34 22.62 11.54 -21.30
N GLU A 35 21.31 11.68 -21.22
CA GLU A 35 20.64 12.65 -20.36
C GLU A 35 20.77 12.29 -18.87
N ILE A 36 20.61 11.01 -18.53
CA ILE A 36 20.87 10.54 -17.17
C ILE A 36 22.34 10.77 -16.80
N GLY A 37 23.26 10.47 -17.74
CA GLY A 37 24.69 10.74 -17.56
C GLY A 37 24.96 12.21 -17.29
N ALA A 38 24.41 13.11 -18.11
CA ALA A 38 24.57 14.55 -17.96
C ALA A 38 24.05 15.06 -16.61
N ALA A 39 22.92 14.55 -16.12
CA ALA A 39 22.32 14.93 -14.84
C ALA A 39 23.23 14.61 -13.64
N VAL A 40 24.11 13.62 -13.75
CA VAL A 40 25.07 13.24 -12.71
C VAL A 40 26.52 13.62 -13.05
N GLY A 41 26.74 14.36 -14.14
CA GLY A 41 28.06 14.86 -14.55
C GLY A 41 29.00 13.76 -15.08
N ILE A 42 28.46 12.75 -15.79
CA ILE A 42 29.27 11.73 -16.49
C ILE A 42 28.83 11.61 -17.95
N SER A 43 29.76 11.17 -18.80
CA SER A 43 29.45 10.88 -20.21
C SER A 43 28.60 9.60 -20.36
N GLY A 44 27.86 9.48 -21.48
CA GLY A 44 27.12 8.26 -21.81
C GLY A 44 27.98 7.00 -21.73
N PRO A 45 29.18 6.93 -22.33
CA PRO A 45 30.13 5.82 -22.14
C PRO A 45 30.52 5.57 -20.68
N GLY A 46 30.59 6.62 -19.85
CA GLY A 46 30.84 6.52 -18.42
C GLY A 46 29.70 5.82 -17.68
N LEU A 47 28.46 6.06 -18.10
CA LEU A 47 27.27 5.44 -17.49
C LEU A 47 27.22 3.93 -17.74
N TYR A 48 27.64 3.47 -18.94
CA TYR A 48 27.68 2.05 -19.26
C TYR A 48 28.66 1.21 -18.41
N ARG A 49 29.60 1.84 -17.70
CA ARG A 49 30.43 1.17 -16.68
C ARG A 49 29.65 0.79 -15.42
N HIS A 50 28.55 1.47 -15.19
CA HIS A 50 27.71 1.26 -14.00
C HIS A 50 26.47 0.40 -14.31
N PHE A 51 25.87 0.59 -15.50
CA PHE A 51 24.63 -0.08 -15.90
C PHE A 51 24.68 -0.50 -17.37
N ALA A 52 24.16 -1.67 -17.68
CA ALA A 52 24.06 -2.17 -19.07
C ALA A 52 23.09 -1.34 -19.95
N GLY A 53 22.31 -0.45 -19.35
CA GLY A 53 21.34 0.41 -20.01
C GLY A 53 20.21 0.82 -19.08
N LYS A 54 19.23 1.56 -19.58
CA LYS A 54 18.13 2.07 -18.78
C LYS A 54 17.17 0.99 -18.29
N ASP A 55 17.03 -0.14 -19.03
CA ASP A 55 16.25 -1.30 -18.57
C ASP A 55 16.86 -1.92 -17.31
N ALA A 56 18.20 -1.99 -17.23
CA ALA A 56 18.89 -2.47 -16.04
C ALA A 56 18.72 -1.51 -14.85
N MET A 57 18.69 -0.20 -15.10
CA MET A 57 18.40 0.79 -14.06
C MET A 57 16.97 0.66 -13.54
N LEU A 58 15.99 0.52 -14.44
CA LEU A 58 14.59 0.33 -14.06
C LEU A 58 14.40 -0.95 -13.24
N ALA A 59 15.00 -2.06 -13.67
CA ALA A 59 14.94 -3.31 -12.94
C ALA A 59 15.51 -3.17 -11.53
N GLU A 60 16.70 -2.56 -11.40
CA GLU A 60 17.32 -2.34 -10.09
C GLU A 60 16.52 -1.41 -9.19
N LEU A 61 15.90 -0.37 -9.74
CA LEU A 61 15.02 0.53 -9.00
C LEU A 61 13.82 -0.21 -8.44
N LEU A 62 13.09 -0.98 -9.26
CA LEU A 62 11.84 -1.62 -8.84
C LEU A 62 12.09 -2.88 -7.98
N VAL A 63 13.12 -3.65 -8.27
CA VAL A 63 13.52 -4.77 -7.41
C VAL A 63 14.05 -4.24 -6.07
N GLY A 64 14.98 -3.28 -6.10
CA GLY A 64 15.61 -2.74 -4.90
C GLY A 64 14.64 -2.07 -3.94
N ILE A 65 13.61 -1.32 -4.43
CA ILE A 65 12.60 -0.77 -3.54
C ILE A 65 11.72 -1.85 -2.92
N SER A 66 11.37 -2.88 -3.69
CA SER A 66 10.57 -4.00 -3.19
C SER A 66 11.32 -4.79 -2.11
N GLU A 67 12.64 -4.97 -2.26
CA GLU A 67 13.51 -5.57 -1.25
C GLU A 67 13.59 -4.71 0.01
N ARG A 68 13.83 -3.40 -0.13
CA ARG A 68 13.91 -2.46 1.00
C ARG A 68 12.61 -2.41 1.81
N LEU A 69 11.45 -2.37 1.15
CA LEU A 69 10.15 -2.37 1.83
C LEU A 69 9.93 -3.68 2.59
N HIS A 70 10.15 -4.82 1.95
CA HIS A 70 9.97 -6.12 2.58
C HIS A 70 10.93 -6.33 3.76
N GLU A 71 12.23 -6.10 3.59
CA GLU A 71 13.21 -6.29 4.66
C GLU A 71 13.04 -5.26 5.77
N GLY A 72 12.77 -3.99 5.42
CA GLY A 72 12.48 -2.95 6.40
C GLY A 72 11.24 -3.27 7.25
N GLY A 73 10.18 -3.81 6.64
CA GLY A 73 9.00 -4.28 7.37
C GLY A 73 9.33 -5.43 8.31
N ARG A 74 10.07 -6.44 7.84
CA ARG A 74 10.52 -7.55 8.66
C ARG A 74 11.38 -7.11 9.85
N MET A 75 12.29 -6.18 9.62
CA MET A 75 13.17 -5.64 10.65
C MET A 75 12.36 -4.95 11.75
N ARG A 76 11.42 -4.06 11.37
CA ARG A 76 10.54 -3.36 12.32
C ARG A 76 9.72 -4.31 13.17
N LEU A 77 9.15 -5.36 12.58
CA LEU A 77 8.39 -6.36 13.33
C LEU A 77 9.27 -7.15 14.30
N ARG A 78 10.50 -7.52 13.90
CA ARG A 78 11.45 -8.20 14.79
C ARG A 78 11.89 -7.31 15.96
N GLU A 79 12.18 -6.03 15.69
CA GLU A 79 12.54 -5.05 16.71
C GLU A 79 11.40 -4.82 17.69
N SER A 80 10.16 -4.69 17.19
CA SER A 80 8.97 -4.58 18.03
C SER A 80 8.77 -5.81 18.92
N ALA A 81 8.93 -7.02 18.38
CA ALA A 81 8.83 -8.25 19.14
C ALA A 81 9.95 -8.38 20.19
N ALA A 82 11.20 -8.05 19.83
CA ALA A 82 12.34 -8.08 20.76
C ALA A 82 12.19 -7.07 21.90
N ALA A 83 11.54 -5.93 21.64
CA ALA A 83 11.21 -4.92 22.64
C ALA A 83 9.92 -5.20 23.43
N GLY A 84 9.23 -6.31 23.16
CA GLY A 84 7.98 -6.67 23.84
C GLY A 84 6.83 -5.67 23.58
N LEU A 85 6.85 -5.00 22.43
CA LEU A 85 5.80 -4.02 22.08
C LEU A 85 4.48 -4.72 21.74
N SER A 86 3.37 -3.99 21.92
CA SER A 86 2.03 -4.48 21.55
C SER A 86 1.88 -4.67 20.03
N PRO A 87 0.92 -5.50 19.58
CA PRO A 87 0.60 -5.63 18.15
C PRO A 87 0.27 -4.29 17.48
N GLU A 88 -0.39 -3.38 18.19
CA GLU A 88 -0.71 -2.04 17.71
C GLU A 88 0.55 -1.22 17.45
N ALA A 89 1.52 -1.24 18.37
CA ALA A 89 2.79 -0.54 18.21
C ALA A 89 3.63 -1.14 17.06
N ALA A 90 3.58 -2.44 16.87
CA ALA A 90 4.22 -3.11 15.74
C ALA A 90 3.60 -2.68 14.39
N LEU A 91 2.27 -2.58 14.32
CA LEU A 91 1.56 -2.07 13.14
C LEU A 91 1.89 -0.58 12.91
N ASP A 92 1.97 0.25 13.95
CA ASP A 92 2.38 1.64 13.85
C ASP A 92 3.78 1.78 13.26
N ALA A 93 4.71 0.91 13.63
CA ALA A 93 6.05 0.88 13.05
C ALA A 93 6.05 0.52 11.56
N LEU A 94 5.17 -0.41 11.12
CA LEU A 94 5.00 -0.71 9.70
C LEU A 94 4.43 0.48 8.94
N ILE A 95 3.39 1.13 9.47
CA ILE A 95 2.75 2.31 8.87
C ILE A 95 3.78 3.44 8.72
N ALA A 96 4.52 3.75 9.78
CA ALA A 96 5.54 4.80 9.75
C ALA A 96 6.60 4.52 8.69
N GLY A 97 7.11 3.29 8.61
CA GLY A 97 8.10 2.92 7.59
C GLY A 97 7.58 2.99 6.15
N HIS A 98 6.30 2.69 5.91
CA HIS A 98 5.70 2.85 4.58
C HIS A 98 5.45 4.32 4.24
N ILE A 99 5.08 5.14 5.22
CA ILE A 99 4.93 6.60 5.04
C ILE A 99 6.26 7.25 4.68
N ASP A 100 7.36 6.87 5.34
CA ASP A 100 8.69 7.37 4.98
C ASP A 100 8.99 7.09 3.51
N PHE A 101 8.79 5.85 3.05
CA PHE A 101 8.93 5.51 1.64
C PHE A 101 8.00 6.35 0.75
N ALA A 102 6.72 6.45 1.12
CA ALA A 102 5.73 7.14 0.29
C ALA A 102 5.98 8.66 0.16
N LEU A 103 6.63 9.27 1.13
CA LEU A 103 6.98 10.69 1.10
C LEU A 103 8.33 10.96 0.46
N ASP A 104 9.31 10.08 0.68
CA ASP A 104 10.70 10.32 0.26
C ASP A 104 11.00 9.73 -1.13
N ASP A 105 10.33 8.65 -1.53
CA ASP A 105 10.58 7.92 -2.77
C ASP A 105 9.39 7.96 -3.77
N ARG A 106 8.65 9.07 -3.83
CA ARG A 106 7.43 9.23 -4.68
C ARG A 106 7.64 8.83 -6.14
N ALA A 107 8.82 9.10 -6.69
CA ALA A 107 9.18 8.71 -8.05
C ALA A 107 9.09 7.19 -8.24
N LEU A 108 9.46 6.38 -7.24
CA LEU A 108 9.42 4.92 -7.33
C LEU A 108 8.00 4.38 -7.30
N ILE A 109 7.06 5.05 -6.60
CA ILE A 109 5.63 4.69 -6.67
C ILE A 109 5.12 4.89 -8.10
N THR A 110 5.40 6.05 -8.68
CA THR A 110 5.01 6.36 -10.08
C THR A 110 5.59 5.36 -11.07
N LEU A 111 6.88 5.00 -10.90
CA LEU A 111 7.54 4.03 -11.76
C LEU A 111 6.95 2.64 -11.62
N HIS A 112 6.67 2.23 -10.39
CA HIS A 112 6.05 0.94 -10.14
C HIS A 112 4.69 0.82 -10.86
N ASP A 113 3.85 1.84 -10.75
CA ASP A 113 2.51 1.82 -11.35
C ASP A 113 2.53 1.84 -12.88
N ARG A 114 3.52 2.52 -13.48
CA ARG A 114 3.56 2.71 -14.92
C ARG A 114 4.45 1.72 -15.68
N GLU A 115 5.53 1.27 -15.06
CA GLU A 115 6.62 0.62 -15.78
C GLU A 115 6.88 -0.84 -15.36
N LEU A 116 6.15 -1.37 -14.37
CA LEU A 116 6.36 -2.74 -13.86
C LEU A 116 6.29 -3.80 -14.98
N ASP A 117 5.36 -3.64 -15.91
CA ASP A 117 5.15 -4.61 -16.99
C ASP A 117 6.25 -4.58 -18.07
N ARG A 118 7.14 -3.57 -18.05
CA ARG A 118 8.32 -3.49 -18.91
C ARG A 118 9.48 -4.33 -18.45
N LEU A 119 9.49 -4.70 -17.17
CA LEU A 119 10.55 -5.54 -16.64
C LEU A 119 10.60 -6.89 -17.36
N ARG A 120 11.81 -7.43 -17.45
CA ARG A 120 12.00 -8.83 -17.85
C ARG A 120 11.19 -9.72 -16.91
N GLU A 121 10.76 -10.85 -17.43
CA GLU A 121 9.90 -11.79 -16.68
C GLU A 121 10.49 -12.20 -15.33
N SER A 122 11.81 -12.43 -15.27
CA SER A 122 12.53 -12.77 -14.03
C SER A 122 12.39 -11.68 -12.97
N ASP A 123 12.67 -10.41 -13.36
CA ASP A 123 12.68 -9.27 -12.46
C ASP A 123 11.26 -8.92 -12.01
N ARG A 124 10.30 -8.98 -12.93
CA ARG A 124 8.89 -8.79 -12.64
C ARG A 124 8.36 -9.84 -11.66
N LYS A 125 8.74 -11.12 -11.83
CA LYS A 125 8.40 -12.19 -10.89
C LYS A 125 8.99 -11.93 -9.50
N GLN A 126 10.22 -11.46 -9.43
CA GLN A 126 10.88 -11.10 -8.17
C GLN A 126 10.15 -9.96 -7.46
N VAL A 127 9.86 -8.87 -8.15
CA VAL A 127 9.08 -7.75 -7.61
C VAL A 127 7.75 -8.23 -7.05
N ARG A 128 6.96 -8.96 -7.85
CA ARG A 128 5.65 -9.48 -7.42
C ARG A 128 5.74 -10.44 -6.23
N LYS A 129 6.81 -11.23 -6.13
CA LYS A 129 7.07 -12.09 -4.98
C LYS A 129 7.30 -11.27 -3.71
N LEU A 130 8.20 -10.29 -3.78
CA LEU A 130 8.54 -9.42 -2.65
C LEU A 130 7.32 -8.62 -2.17
N GLN A 131 6.53 -8.10 -3.10
CA GLN A 131 5.30 -7.39 -2.79
C GLN A 131 4.29 -8.27 -2.05
N ARG A 132 4.05 -9.51 -2.54
CA ARG A 132 3.19 -10.45 -1.83
C ARG A 132 3.70 -10.71 -0.42
N GLN A 133 5.00 -10.95 -0.26
CA GLN A 133 5.61 -11.18 1.06
C GLN A 133 5.44 -9.95 1.97
N TYR A 134 5.58 -8.75 1.44
CA TYR A 134 5.38 -7.52 2.20
C TYR A 134 3.90 -7.34 2.62
N VAL A 135 2.95 -7.63 1.74
CA VAL A 135 1.51 -7.66 2.07
C VAL A 135 1.23 -8.65 3.19
N GLU A 136 1.81 -9.86 3.16
CA GLU A 136 1.60 -10.86 4.23
C GLU A 136 2.07 -10.35 5.61
N LEU A 137 3.20 -9.63 5.69
CA LEU A 137 3.63 -9.04 6.96
C LEU A 137 2.56 -8.13 7.57
N TRP A 138 1.89 -7.33 6.72
CA TRP A 138 0.83 -6.43 7.16
C TRP A 138 -0.45 -7.19 7.52
N VAL A 139 -0.82 -8.20 6.73
CA VAL A 139 -1.98 -9.04 7.00
C VAL A 139 -1.85 -9.71 8.35
N ASP A 140 -0.68 -10.28 8.66
CA ASP A 140 -0.42 -10.92 9.94
C ASP A 140 -0.48 -9.91 11.09
N ALA A 141 0.11 -8.71 10.93
CA ALA A 141 0.05 -7.65 11.93
C ALA A 141 -1.38 -7.15 12.19
N VAL A 142 -2.17 -6.97 11.13
CA VAL A 142 -3.58 -6.56 11.24
C VAL A 142 -4.40 -7.64 11.95
N ARG A 143 -4.23 -8.91 11.61
CA ARG A 143 -4.96 -10.03 12.23
C ARG A 143 -4.54 -10.30 13.67
N ALA A 144 -3.32 -9.93 14.06
CA ALA A 144 -2.91 -9.98 15.46
C ALA A 144 -3.72 -9.02 16.34
N ILE A 145 -4.21 -7.91 15.78
CA ILE A 145 -5.06 -6.92 16.47
C ILE A 145 -6.54 -7.26 16.30
N TYR A 146 -6.93 -7.70 15.12
CA TYR A 146 -8.32 -7.97 14.71
C TYR A 146 -8.49 -9.44 14.30
N PRO A 147 -8.46 -10.40 15.26
CA PRO A 147 -8.48 -11.84 14.95
C PRO A 147 -9.80 -12.31 14.31
N GLN A 148 -10.87 -11.51 14.40
CA GLN A 148 -12.15 -11.77 13.74
C GLN A 148 -12.10 -11.58 12.23
N LEU A 149 -11.14 -10.85 11.68
CA LEU A 149 -10.98 -10.69 10.24
C LEU A 149 -10.47 -12.00 9.62
N THR A 150 -11.09 -12.40 8.54
CA THR A 150 -10.52 -13.42 7.67
C THR A 150 -9.24 -12.91 7.00
N SER A 151 -8.39 -13.82 6.55
CA SER A 151 -7.17 -13.44 5.79
C SER A 151 -7.48 -12.60 4.54
N LEU A 152 -8.64 -12.85 3.90
CA LEU A 152 -9.06 -12.11 2.71
C LEU A 152 -9.49 -10.68 3.07
N GLU A 153 -10.29 -10.50 4.11
CA GLU A 153 -10.73 -9.18 4.57
C GLU A 153 -9.53 -8.33 5.03
N ALA A 154 -8.64 -8.91 5.83
CA ALA A 154 -7.41 -8.22 6.24
C ALA A 154 -6.55 -7.82 5.02
N ARG A 155 -6.46 -8.67 3.99
CA ARG A 155 -5.73 -8.37 2.75
C ARG A 155 -6.38 -7.21 1.99
N VAL A 156 -7.70 -7.16 1.88
CA VAL A 156 -8.43 -6.03 1.27
C VAL A 156 -8.14 -4.74 2.03
N ALA A 157 -8.22 -4.77 3.37
CA ALA A 157 -7.92 -3.60 4.21
C ALA A 157 -6.47 -3.11 4.01
N VAL A 158 -5.49 -4.03 3.97
CA VAL A 158 -4.08 -3.70 3.71
C VAL A 158 -3.89 -3.08 2.33
N HIS A 159 -4.48 -3.63 1.27
CA HIS A 159 -4.39 -3.05 -0.07
C HIS A 159 -5.03 -1.67 -0.15
N THR A 160 -6.16 -1.45 0.54
CA THR A 160 -6.82 -0.14 0.62
C THR A 160 -5.89 0.89 1.28
N VAL A 161 -5.24 0.52 2.38
CA VAL A 161 -4.27 1.40 3.06
C VAL A 161 -3.05 1.66 2.17
N PHE A 162 -2.55 0.68 1.43
CA PHE A 162 -1.46 0.93 0.47
C PHE A 162 -1.89 1.90 -0.63
N GLY A 163 -3.12 1.79 -1.16
CA GLY A 163 -3.66 2.78 -2.09
C GLY A 163 -3.70 4.19 -1.51
N LEU A 164 -4.13 4.32 -0.24
CA LEU A 164 -4.13 5.58 0.49
C LEU A 164 -2.71 6.15 0.63
N LEU A 165 -1.77 5.36 1.14
CA LEU A 165 -0.40 5.80 1.38
C LEU A 165 0.36 6.10 0.08
N ASN A 166 0.15 5.29 -0.96
CA ASN A 166 0.79 5.48 -2.27
C ASN A 166 0.16 6.58 -3.14
N SER A 167 -0.86 7.29 -2.64
CA SER A 167 -1.43 8.45 -3.34
C SER A 167 -0.55 9.70 -3.31
N THR A 168 0.55 9.69 -2.57
CA THR A 168 1.45 10.83 -2.36
C THR A 168 2.04 11.47 -3.62
N PRO A 169 2.30 10.76 -4.75
CA PRO A 169 2.71 11.42 -5.99
C PRO A 169 1.68 12.43 -6.51
N HIS A 170 0.39 12.19 -6.27
CA HIS A 170 -0.69 13.07 -6.72
C HIS A 170 -0.83 14.33 -5.85
N LEU A 171 -0.21 14.37 -4.68
CA LEU A 171 -0.21 15.53 -3.81
C LEU A 171 0.78 16.61 -4.26
N SER A 172 1.71 16.30 -5.17
CA SER A 172 2.85 17.16 -5.55
C SER A 172 2.48 18.39 -6.39
N GLY A 173 1.22 18.59 -6.76
CA GLY A 173 0.75 19.72 -7.59
C GLY A 173 0.14 20.88 -6.80
N SER A 174 -0.01 20.78 -5.49
CA SER A 174 -0.65 21.82 -4.66
C SER A 174 0.40 22.63 -3.93
N SER A 175 0.41 23.94 -4.18
CA SER A 175 1.30 24.91 -3.53
C SER A 175 1.02 25.14 -2.04
N ALA A 176 0.08 24.41 -1.46
CA ALA A 176 -0.41 24.56 -0.08
C ALA A 176 -0.42 23.22 0.70
N LEU A 177 0.49 22.29 0.39
CA LEU A 177 0.62 21.09 1.23
C LEU A 177 1.25 21.44 2.58
N PRO A 178 0.79 20.78 3.67
CA PRO A 178 1.48 20.84 4.96
C PRO A 178 2.94 20.36 4.82
N ASP A 179 3.76 20.70 5.82
CA ASP A 179 5.11 20.16 5.89
C ASP A 179 5.12 18.62 5.97
N ARG A 180 6.30 18.03 5.83
CA ARG A 180 6.47 16.57 5.84
C ARG A 180 5.95 15.91 7.11
N GLU A 181 6.20 16.52 8.26
CA GLU A 181 5.83 15.96 9.56
C GLU A 181 4.30 15.95 9.74
N THR A 182 3.66 17.07 9.45
CA THR A 182 2.19 17.19 9.47
C THR A 182 1.54 16.23 8.47
N THR A 183 2.10 16.10 7.25
CA THR A 183 1.60 15.16 6.24
C THR A 183 1.77 13.72 6.70
N ALA A 184 2.92 13.35 7.26
CA ALA A 184 3.17 12.01 7.78
C ALA A 184 2.20 11.67 8.93
N ALA A 185 1.99 12.59 9.87
CA ALA A 185 1.05 12.41 10.98
C ALA A 185 -0.40 12.23 10.50
N LEU A 186 -0.81 12.98 9.46
CA LEU A 186 -2.14 12.82 8.85
C LEU A 186 -2.30 11.46 8.18
N LEU A 187 -1.33 11.07 7.34
CA LEU A 187 -1.34 9.77 6.67
C LEU A 187 -1.38 8.62 7.68
N HIS A 188 -0.63 8.73 8.75
CA HIS A 188 -0.63 7.73 9.83
C HIS A 188 -2.02 7.59 10.47
N ARG A 189 -2.66 8.69 10.85
CA ARG A 189 -4.02 8.67 11.42
C ARG A 189 -5.04 8.09 10.47
N LEU A 190 -4.97 8.45 9.18
CA LEU A 190 -5.89 7.94 8.15
C LEU A 190 -5.70 6.43 7.94
N ALA A 191 -4.45 5.95 7.86
CA ALA A 191 -4.14 4.53 7.72
C ALA A 191 -4.65 3.73 8.93
N ARG A 192 -4.39 4.22 10.15
CA ARG A 192 -4.90 3.59 11.39
C ARG A 192 -6.42 3.56 11.43
N GLY A 193 -7.06 4.67 11.09
CA GLY A 193 -8.53 4.77 11.05
C GLY A 193 -9.15 3.81 10.03
N ALA A 194 -8.56 3.69 8.84
CA ALA A 194 -9.01 2.76 7.80
C ALA A 194 -8.91 1.30 8.26
N LEU A 195 -7.79 0.91 8.90
CA LEU A 195 -7.63 -0.45 9.43
C LEU A 195 -8.56 -0.72 10.62
N ALA A 196 -8.80 0.26 11.48
CA ALA A 196 -9.70 0.12 12.62
C ALA A 196 -11.18 -0.02 12.21
N ALA A 197 -11.55 0.54 11.06
CA ALA A 197 -12.90 0.43 10.50
C ALA A 197 -13.15 -0.92 9.78
N ALA A 198 -12.09 -1.66 9.44
CA ALA A 198 -12.22 -2.91 8.66
C ALA A 198 -13.05 -4.01 9.36
N PRO A 199 -13.01 -4.19 10.71
CA PRO A 199 -13.84 -5.19 11.38
C PRO A 199 -15.35 -4.97 11.31
N GLY A 200 -15.82 -3.82 10.81
CA GLY A 200 -17.23 -3.43 10.89
C GLY A 200 -17.66 -3.15 12.34
N SER A 201 -18.65 -2.29 12.54
CA SER A 201 -19.35 -2.24 13.82
C SER A 201 -20.15 -3.54 13.92
N ALA A 202 -19.94 -4.33 14.97
CA ALA A 202 -20.87 -5.38 15.31
C ALA A 202 -22.24 -4.69 15.49
N GLU A 203 -23.14 -4.85 14.52
CA GLU A 203 -24.53 -4.46 14.71
C GLU A 203 -24.99 -5.21 15.95
N SER A 204 -25.25 -4.45 17.00
CA SER A 204 -25.97 -4.96 18.16
C SER A 204 -27.35 -5.37 17.67
N SER A 205 -27.46 -6.65 17.32
CA SER A 205 -28.75 -7.30 17.14
C SER A 205 -29.42 -7.30 18.50
N THR A 206 -30.05 -6.19 18.84
CA THR A 206 -31.04 -6.12 19.89
C THR A 206 -32.23 -6.89 19.35
N GLU A 207 -32.27 -8.19 19.65
CA GLU A 207 -33.51 -8.97 19.64
C GLU A 207 -34.51 -8.22 20.53
N SER A 208 -35.36 -7.44 19.86
CA SER A 208 -36.63 -6.99 20.47
C SER A 208 -37.50 -8.25 20.57
N GLY A 209 -37.29 -8.99 21.64
CA GLY A 209 -38.20 -9.99 22.13
C GLY A 209 -39.54 -9.34 22.44
N HIS A 210 -40.45 -9.36 21.48
CA HIS A 210 -41.86 -9.06 21.76
C HIS A 210 -42.54 -10.37 22.18
N GLY A 211 -42.49 -10.59 23.46
CA GLY A 211 -43.25 -11.62 24.15
C GLY A 211 -44.72 -11.24 24.26
N GLY A 212 -45.56 -12.16 23.86
CA GLY A 212 -46.72 -12.56 24.59
C GLY A 212 -48.00 -11.75 24.50
N GLY A 213 -49.06 -12.40 24.19
CA GLY A 213 -50.39 -11.99 24.65
C GLY A 213 -51.54 -12.49 23.79
N ARG A 214 -51.86 -13.73 23.92
CA ARG A 214 -53.19 -14.36 24.03
C ARG A 214 -54.43 -13.59 23.59
N SER A 215 -55.28 -14.32 22.87
CA SER A 215 -56.71 -14.56 23.11
C SER A 215 -57.69 -13.78 22.22
N GLY A 216 -58.59 -14.53 21.59
CA GLY A 216 -59.88 -14.03 21.16
C GLY A 216 -60.46 -14.77 19.95
N ALA A 217 -61.32 -15.71 20.27
CA ALA A 217 -62.16 -16.51 19.36
C ALA A 217 -63.17 -15.69 18.51
N GLY A 218 -63.67 -16.27 17.42
CA GLY A 218 -64.91 -15.86 16.77
C GLY A 218 -64.89 -16.06 15.26
N SER A 219 -65.20 -17.20 14.77
CA SER A 219 -66.46 -17.67 14.18
C SER A 219 -66.94 -17.04 12.87
N VAL A 220 -67.05 -17.92 11.83
CA VAL A 220 -68.09 -18.05 10.82
C VAL A 220 -68.20 -17.02 9.65
N GLY A 221 -68.22 -17.59 8.44
CA GLY A 221 -68.84 -16.94 7.27
C GLY A 221 -68.30 -17.38 5.92
N THR A 222 -68.79 -18.51 5.45
CA THR A 222 -68.95 -18.98 4.09
C THR A 222 -69.28 -17.86 3.08
N THR A 223 -68.69 -17.85 1.88
CA THR A 223 -69.34 -18.08 0.60
C THR A 223 -68.40 -17.96 -0.60
N ALA A 224 -68.66 -18.84 -1.51
CA ALA A 224 -68.14 -19.08 -2.84
C ALA A 224 -68.25 -17.87 -3.81
N GLY A 225 -67.45 -17.91 -4.83
CA GLY A 225 -67.62 -17.04 -6.02
C GLY A 225 -66.53 -17.27 -7.05
N THR A 226 -66.72 -18.22 -7.91
CA THR A 226 -66.16 -18.52 -9.23
C THR A 226 -65.97 -17.30 -10.15
N SER A 227 -64.94 -17.35 -11.01
CA SER A 227 -65.00 -17.19 -12.49
C SER A 227 -63.83 -16.40 -13.05
N SER A 228 -62.90 -17.05 -13.75
CA SER A 228 -62.73 -17.04 -15.23
C SER A 228 -62.31 -15.71 -15.91
N GLY A 229 -61.28 -15.86 -16.72
CA GLY A 229 -61.01 -15.04 -17.92
C GLY A 229 -59.60 -14.45 -17.90
N GLN A 230 -58.60 -14.97 -18.48
CA GLN A 230 -58.15 -15.31 -19.83
C GLN A 230 -57.98 -14.08 -20.75
N ARG A 231 -56.76 -13.96 -21.29
CA ARG A 231 -56.28 -13.21 -22.49
C ARG A 231 -56.09 -11.69 -22.29
N ASP A 232 -55.03 -11.09 -22.78
CA ASP A 232 -54.04 -11.35 -23.87
C ASP A 232 -52.63 -11.05 -23.43
#